data_1f5acdf7cbafb125138a0bdec8b541d9
#
_entry.id   1f5acdf7cbafb125138a0bdec8b541d9
#
_cell.length_a   1.000
_cell.length_b   1.000
_cell.length_c   1.000
_cell.angle_alpha   90.00
_cell.angle_beta   90.00
_cell.angle_gamma   90.00
#
_symmetry.space_group_name_H-M   'P 1'
#
loop_
_entity.id
_entity.type
_entity.pdbx_description
1 polymer ?
#
loop_
_entity_poly.entity_id
_entity_poly.type
_entity_poly.pdbx_seq_one_letter_code
_entity_poly.pdbx_strand_id
1 'polypeptide(L)'
;MAIDKTLIDQLLADYKKPEDIIGENGLLKQLTKAILERALQAELTDHLGYEKHDPAGHHSGNSRNGSGRKTLKGDFGELELETPRDRQASFEPKIVAKGQSRFTGFDDKIMSMYARGMSTREIQGHLEEIYGIEVSPTLISNVTEAIMEEVKVWQSRPLEEMYPIVYLDAMMVKMRDNGHVQNQAVYVVLGVDREGQKEVLGLWVGQQEGAKFWLQVLTELKNRGVKDIFIACVDGLKGFPEAIEALYPKTEVQLCIVHLVRASLNYVPWKHRKLVAADLRRIYQAATAEEARVQLEETMLKWTAYPSVGQVWQRNWEQITPFFHYPADIRKAIYTTNSVEALHRSLRKIIKTRGAFPNEESALKLLFLAIRQAAKKWTMPVKNWSEALNYFTVLWPERMSKLGRLA
;
A
#
# COMPACT_ATOMS: atom_id res chain seq x y z
N MET A 1 31.05 20.06 5.10
CA MET A 1 32.09 20.43 6.07
C MET A 1 32.59 19.14 6.70
N ALA A 2 33.87 18.80 6.59
CA ALA A 2 34.45 17.60 7.20
C ALA A 2 34.79 17.91 8.67
N ILE A 3 34.44 16.99 9.56
CA ILE A 3 34.79 17.10 11.00
C ILE A 3 36.31 16.85 11.10
N ASP A 4 37.01 17.66 11.91
CA ASP A 4 38.44 17.52 12.15
C ASP A 4 38.74 16.17 12.84
N LYS A 5 39.70 15.42 12.27
CA LYS A 5 40.11 14.12 12.80
C LYS A 5 40.69 14.23 14.20
N THR A 6 41.41 15.30 14.48
CA THR A 6 42.00 15.56 15.81
C THR A 6 40.93 15.71 16.88
N LEU A 7 39.81 16.33 16.55
CA LEU A 7 38.67 16.44 17.47
C LEU A 7 38.02 15.07 17.73
N ILE A 8 37.91 14.23 16.71
CA ILE A 8 37.37 12.88 16.84
C ILE A 8 38.31 12.04 17.73
N ASP A 9 39.61 12.10 17.52
CA ASP A 9 40.61 11.36 18.32
C ASP A 9 40.56 11.78 19.80
N GLN A 10 40.36 13.07 20.08
CA GLN A 10 40.19 13.58 21.44
C GLN A 10 38.93 13.07 22.09
N LEU A 11 37.82 13.04 21.35
CA LEU A 11 36.53 12.56 21.85
C LEU A 11 36.53 11.04 22.12
N LEU A 12 37.35 10.28 21.41
CA LEU A 12 37.47 8.83 21.53
C LEU A 12 38.52 8.40 22.57
N ALA A 13 39.36 9.31 23.11
CA ALA A 13 40.47 8.97 23.99
C ALA A 13 40.05 8.17 25.25
N ASP A 14 38.84 8.41 25.78
CA ASP A 14 38.34 7.80 27.01
C ASP A 14 37.44 6.59 26.75
N TYR A 15 37.17 6.24 25.48
CA TYR A 15 36.19 5.19 25.14
C TYR A 15 36.92 3.90 24.71
N LYS A 16 36.53 2.77 25.30
CA LYS A 16 37.16 1.46 25.13
C LYS A 16 36.28 0.39 24.51
N LYS A 17 34.99 0.54 24.59
CA LYS A 17 34.01 -0.45 24.12
C LYS A 17 32.99 0.18 23.16
N PRO A 18 32.42 -0.58 22.24
CA PRO A 18 31.36 -0.07 21.34
C PRO A 18 30.18 0.57 22.09
N GLU A 19 29.80 0.04 23.24
CA GLU A 19 28.73 0.53 24.08
C GLU A 19 29.03 1.95 24.63
N ASP A 20 30.29 2.27 24.85
CA ASP A 20 30.71 3.61 25.31
C ASP A 20 30.46 4.66 24.21
N ILE A 21 30.42 4.24 22.94
CA ILE A 21 30.17 5.13 21.79
C ILE A 21 28.68 5.18 21.42
N ILE A 22 28.05 4.01 21.26
CA ILE A 22 26.69 3.87 20.73
C ILE A 22 25.64 3.48 21.78
N GLY A 23 26.05 3.21 23.00
CA GLY A 23 25.13 2.79 24.10
C GLY A 23 24.19 3.90 24.58
N GLU A 24 23.31 3.56 25.50
CA GLU A 24 22.26 4.44 26.02
C GLU A 24 22.78 5.80 26.55
N ASN A 25 23.96 5.80 27.16
CA ASN A 25 24.68 7.00 27.62
C ASN A 25 25.99 7.22 26.85
N GLY A 26 26.08 6.71 25.62
CA GLY A 26 27.27 6.75 24.81
C GLY A 26 27.62 8.13 24.25
N LEU A 27 28.83 8.24 23.70
CA LEU A 27 29.39 9.48 23.14
C LEU A 27 28.47 10.12 22.10
N LEU A 28 27.87 9.33 21.19
CA LEU A 28 27.00 9.86 20.14
C LEU A 28 25.78 10.55 20.71
N LYS A 29 25.18 10.01 21.75
CA LYS A 29 24.03 10.61 22.42
C LYS A 29 24.43 11.93 23.10
N GLN A 30 25.56 11.92 23.83
CA GLN A 30 26.09 13.12 24.48
C GLN A 30 26.46 14.22 23.48
N LEU A 31 27.11 13.86 22.35
CA LEU A 31 27.45 14.80 21.28
C LEU A 31 26.19 15.38 20.63
N THR A 32 25.19 14.54 20.35
CA THR A 32 23.91 15.01 19.79
C THR A 32 23.25 16.00 20.72
N LYS A 33 23.21 15.71 22.02
CA LYS A 33 22.70 16.64 23.04
C LYS A 33 23.44 17.98 23.01
N ALA A 34 24.76 17.92 23.13
CA ALA A 34 25.60 19.13 23.19
C ALA A 34 25.47 20.00 21.92
N ILE A 35 25.41 19.39 20.75
CA ILE A 35 25.24 20.09 19.48
C ILE A 35 23.86 20.79 19.43
N LEU A 36 22.79 20.07 19.79
CA LEU A 36 21.44 20.63 19.76
C LEU A 36 21.27 21.78 20.77
N GLU A 37 21.78 21.63 22.00
CA GLU A 37 21.72 22.67 23.02
C GLU A 37 22.52 23.90 22.60
N ARG A 38 23.69 23.72 21.98
CA ARG A 38 24.49 24.81 21.45
C ARG A 38 23.82 25.53 20.29
N ALA A 39 23.19 24.77 19.39
CA ALA A 39 22.43 25.33 18.28
C ALA A 39 21.22 26.13 18.76
N LEU A 40 20.49 25.65 19.77
CA LEU A 40 19.38 26.37 20.39
C LEU A 40 19.86 27.66 21.07
N GLN A 41 21.06 27.66 21.68
CA GLN A 41 21.65 28.89 22.24
C GLN A 41 22.02 29.89 21.13
N ALA A 42 22.55 29.41 19.99
CA ALA A 42 22.82 30.28 18.84
C ALA A 42 21.54 30.91 18.27
N GLU A 43 20.49 30.10 18.09
CA GLU A 43 19.16 30.63 17.66
C GLU A 43 18.61 31.68 18.61
N LEU A 44 18.76 31.49 19.94
CA LEU A 44 18.35 32.49 20.90
C LEU A 44 19.21 33.76 20.80
N THR A 45 20.53 33.64 20.56
CA THR A 45 21.41 34.77 20.34
C THR A 45 20.99 35.58 19.12
N ASP A 46 20.70 34.93 18.02
CA ASP A 46 20.21 35.56 16.78
C ASP A 46 18.84 36.27 17.02
N HIS A 47 17.96 35.61 17.77
CA HIS A 47 16.63 36.16 18.12
C HIS A 47 16.73 37.42 18.99
N LEU A 48 17.64 37.42 19.95
CA LEU A 48 17.79 38.58 20.87
C LEU A 48 18.73 39.65 20.33
N GLY A 49 19.60 39.33 19.37
CA GLY A 49 20.56 40.26 18.78
C GLY A 49 21.81 40.53 19.63
N TYR A 50 22.06 39.76 20.70
CA TYR A 50 23.24 39.89 21.56
C TYR A 50 23.67 38.56 22.19
N GLU A 51 24.94 38.43 22.48
CA GLU A 51 25.56 37.24 23.09
C GLU A 51 25.21 37.11 24.59
N LYS A 52 25.43 35.93 25.13
CA LYS A 52 25.28 35.69 26.59
C LYS A 52 26.32 36.53 27.36
N HIS A 53 25.85 37.29 28.37
CA HIS A 53 26.64 38.21 29.18
C HIS A 53 27.09 39.48 28.46
N ASP A 54 26.57 39.80 27.30
CA ASP A 54 26.84 41.03 26.60
C ASP A 54 26.11 42.23 27.28
N PRO A 55 26.81 43.33 27.56
CA PRO A 55 26.18 44.56 28.07
C PRO A 55 25.08 45.11 27.18
N ALA A 56 25.11 44.84 25.86
CA ALA A 56 24.07 45.19 24.93
C ALA A 56 22.68 44.64 25.29
N GLY A 57 22.63 43.58 26.08
CA GLY A 57 21.39 43.04 26.62
C GLY A 57 20.71 43.90 27.69
N HIS A 58 21.43 44.85 28.27
CA HIS A 58 20.84 45.78 29.26
C HIS A 58 19.94 46.77 28.52
N HIS A 59 18.67 46.85 28.93
CA HIS A 59 17.65 47.70 28.33
C HIS A 59 17.23 47.36 26.89
N SER A 60 17.53 46.13 26.38
CA SER A 60 17.12 45.66 25.06
C SER A 60 15.62 45.40 24.91
N GLY A 61 14.84 45.52 25.99
CA GLY A 61 13.41 45.19 26.01
C GLY A 61 13.07 43.70 26.18
N ASN A 62 13.96 42.82 25.79
CA ASN A 62 13.84 41.37 26.02
C ASN A 62 15.16 40.77 26.51
N SER A 63 15.15 39.75 27.32
CA SER A 63 16.35 39.15 27.90
C SER A 63 16.22 37.65 28.02
N ARG A 64 17.39 37.00 28.14
CA ARG A 64 17.45 35.57 28.43
C ARG A 64 16.78 35.27 29.76
N ASN A 65 15.98 34.21 29.82
CA ASN A 65 15.18 33.83 31.02
C ASN A 65 15.38 32.34 31.38
N GLY A 66 16.63 31.95 31.54
CA GLY A 66 16.99 30.57 31.88
C GLY A 66 16.70 29.55 30.76
N SER A 67 16.58 28.30 31.15
CA SER A 67 16.26 27.16 30.26
C SER A 67 15.09 26.35 30.82
N GLY A 68 14.39 25.67 29.95
CA GLY A 68 13.42 24.63 30.29
C GLY A 68 13.95 23.26 29.87
N ARG A 69 13.51 22.22 30.54
CA ARG A 69 13.83 20.85 30.11
C ARG A 69 12.81 20.34 29.13
N LYS A 70 13.27 19.59 28.14
CA LYS A 70 12.46 19.00 27.07
C LYS A 70 13.04 17.64 26.68
N THR A 71 12.21 16.61 26.67
CA THR A 71 12.61 15.28 26.21
C THR A 71 12.21 15.06 24.77
N LEU A 72 13.16 14.69 23.92
CA LEU A 72 12.93 14.24 22.53
C LEU A 72 13.17 12.73 22.45
N LYS A 73 12.26 12.04 21.77
CA LYS A 73 12.36 10.60 21.48
C LYS A 73 12.91 10.40 20.08
N GLY A 74 13.86 9.48 19.91
CA GLY A 74 14.50 9.22 18.62
C GLY A 74 15.44 8.01 18.64
N ASP A 75 16.29 7.89 17.63
CA ASP A 75 17.17 6.74 17.41
C ASP A 75 18.15 6.43 18.55
N PHE A 76 18.45 7.43 19.37
CA PHE A 76 19.35 7.32 20.52
C PHE A 76 18.58 7.18 21.85
N GLY A 77 17.33 6.74 21.79
CA GLY A 77 16.47 6.69 22.96
C GLY A 77 15.86 8.06 23.29
N GLU A 78 15.61 8.28 24.59
CA GLU A 78 15.15 9.57 25.10
C GLU A 78 16.34 10.52 25.30
N LEU A 79 16.23 11.72 24.74
CA LEU A 79 17.23 12.76 24.87
C LEU A 79 16.63 13.96 25.63
N GLU A 80 17.09 14.19 26.83
CA GLU A 80 16.72 15.36 27.63
C GLU A 80 17.57 16.54 27.21
N LEU A 81 16.92 17.60 26.69
CA LEU A 81 17.54 18.82 26.21
C LEU A 81 17.20 20.00 27.13
N GLU A 82 18.16 20.89 27.33
CA GLU A 82 17.93 22.21 27.88
C GLU A 82 17.57 23.20 26.78
N THR A 83 16.32 23.65 26.76
CA THR A 83 15.84 24.63 25.78
C THR A 83 15.88 26.02 26.38
N PRO A 84 16.62 26.96 25.79
CA PRO A 84 16.72 28.32 26.32
C PRO A 84 15.39 29.08 26.13
N ARG A 85 15.16 30.08 26.98
CA ARG A 85 13.96 30.90 26.96
C ARG A 85 14.31 32.39 27.01
N ASP A 86 13.48 33.18 26.41
CA ASP A 86 13.48 34.65 26.58
C ASP A 86 12.39 35.10 27.57
N ARG A 87 12.52 36.29 28.09
CA ARG A 87 11.60 36.86 29.11
C ARG A 87 10.21 37.14 28.58
N GLN A 88 10.10 37.49 27.31
CA GLN A 88 8.83 37.76 26.64
C GLN A 88 8.16 36.51 26.07
N ALA A 89 8.79 35.34 26.16
CA ALA A 89 8.34 34.08 25.58
C ALA A 89 8.10 34.15 24.05
N SER A 90 8.76 35.09 23.37
CA SER A 90 8.67 35.29 21.92
C SER A 90 9.60 34.44 21.11
N PHE A 91 10.61 33.80 21.74
CA PHE A 91 11.54 32.91 21.06
C PHE A 91 10.87 31.65 20.57
N GLU A 92 10.96 31.41 19.27
CA GLU A 92 10.48 30.19 18.63
C GLU A 92 11.64 29.44 17.97
N PRO A 93 12.21 28.43 18.65
CA PRO A 93 13.33 27.68 18.11
C PRO A 93 12.90 26.89 16.89
N LYS A 94 13.74 26.88 15.84
CA LYS A 94 13.52 26.20 14.58
C LYS A 94 14.06 24.77 14.60
N ILE A 95 15.23 24.53 15.22
CA ILE A 95 15.90 23.24 15.29
C ILE A 95 15.09 22.24 16.13
N VAL A 96 14.48 22.71 17.22
CA VAL A 96 13.59 21.93 18.07
C VAL A 96 12.34 22.76 18.37
N ALA A 97 11.34 22.66 17.52
CA ALA A 97 10.14 23.49 17.59
C ALA A 97 9.38 23.35 18.92
N LYS A 98 8.67 24.41 19.35
CA LYS A 98 7.78 24.34 20.54
C LYS A 98 6.79 23.16 20.36
N GLY A 99 6.57 22.37 21.43
CA GLY A 99 5.66 21.21 21.36
C GLY A 99 6.26 19.94 20.72
N GLN A 100 7.38 20.01 20.03
CA GLN A 100 8.03 18.83 19.43
C GLN A 100 8.54 17.91 20.55
N SER A 101 8.12 16.65 20.54
CA SER A 101 8.53 15.61 21.51
C SER A 101 9.33 14.47 20.87
N ARG A 102 9.55 14.55 19.54
CA ARG A 102 10.20 13.51 18.75
C ARG A 102 11.12 14.12 17.69
N PHE A 103 12.18 13.37 17.34
CA PHE A 103 13.01 13.74 16.19
C PHE A 103 12.26 13.51 14.87
N THR A 104 12.61 14.30 13.86
CA THR A 104 12.14 14.11 12.49
C THR A 104 12.50 12.69 12.00
N GLY A 105 11.54 11.98 11.39
CA GLY A 105 11.73 10.61 10.92
C GLY A 105 11.36 9.51 11.93
N PHE A 106 11.11 9.84 13.21
CA PHE A 106 10.65 8.85 14.17
C PHE A 106 9.25 8.33 13.81
N ASP A 107 8.36 9.21 13.41
CA ASP A 107 7.02 8.86 12.95
C ASP A 107 7.07 7.99 11.67
N ASP A 108 8.02 8.25 10.78
CA ASP A 108 8.23 7.42 9.56
C ASP A 108 8.63 5.97 9.91
N LYS A 109 9.37 5.77 11.00
CA LYS A 109 9.71 4.43 11.48
C LYS A 109 8.50 3.70 12.03
N ILE A 110 7.68 4.38 12.84
CA ILE A 110 6.39 3.84 13.31
C ILE A 110 5.53 3.44 12.12
N MET A 111 5.41 4.32 11.13
CA MET A 111 4.65 4.06 9.90
C MET A 111 5.22 2.88 9.10
N SER A 112 6.56 2.76 9.01
CA SER A 112 7.21 1.63 8.34
C SER A 112 6.94 0.30 9.03
N MET A 113 6.98 0.25 10.35
CA MET A 113 6.66 -0.95 11.14
C MET A 113 5.18 -1.31 11.00
N TYR A 114 4.30 -0.30 11.09
CA TYR A 114 2.87 -0.48 10.88
C TYR A 114 2.56 -1.02 9.48
N ALA A 115 3.19 -0.48 8.44
CA ALA A 115 3.04 -0.93 7.05
C ALA A 115 3.48 -2.39 6.82
N ARG A 116 4.33 -2.94 7.69
CA ARG A 116 4.73 -4.35 7.68
C ARG A 116 3.74 -5.27 8.41
N GLY A 117 2.69 -4.72 8.98
CA GLY A 117 1.62 -5.47 9.64
C GLY A 117 1.73 -5.55 11.16
N MET A 118 2.72 -4.89 11.78
CA MET A 118 2.85 -4.88 13.24
C MET A 118 1.66 -4.17 13.90
N SER A 119 1.20 -4.71 15.01
CA SER A 119 0.20 -4.07 15.86
C SER A 119 0.81 -2.91 16.65
N THR A 120 -0.02 -2.03 17.20
CA THR A 120 0.45 -0.93 18.05
C THR A 120 1.24 -1.45 19.26
N ARG A 121 0.85 -2.60 19.82
CA ARG A 121 1.57 -3.23 20.95
C ARG A 121 2.90 -3.83 20.51
N GLU A 122 2.95 -4.47 19.35
CA GLU A 122 4.22 -5.01 18.80
C GLU A 122 5.19 -3.89 18.44
N ILE A 123 4.70 -2.77 17.90
CA ILE A 123 5.52 -1.58 17.64
C ILE A 123 6.05 -1.00 18.95
N GLN A 124 5.21 -0.90 19.98
CA GLN A 124 5.62 -0.46 21.31
C GLN A 124 6.75 -1.32 21.86
N GLY A 125 6.55 -2.66 21.92
CA GLY A 125 7.57 -3.58 22.41
C GLY A 125 8.87 -3.53 21.61
N HIS A 126 8.76 -3.40 20.29
CA HIS A 126 9.93 -3.30 19.39
C HIS A 126 10.73 -1.99 19.60
N LEU A 127 10.05 -0.87 19.82
CA LEU A 127 10.71 0.41 20.12
C LEU A 127 11.37 0.40 21.49
N GLU A 128 10.75 -0.24 22.46
CA GLU A 128 11.31 -0.42 23.80
C GLU A 128 12.54 -1.34 23.75
N GLU A 129 12.45 -2.49 23.08
CA GLU A 129 13.53 -3.48 22.99
C GLU A 129 14.76 -2.95 22.24
N ILE A 130 14.57 -2.24 21.11
CA ILE A 130 15.68 -1.84 20.24
C ILE A 130 16.23 -0.45 20.56
N TYR A 131 15.36 0.47 20.95
CA TYR A 131 15.72 1.87 21.15
C TYR A 131 15.64 2.33 22.61
N GLY A 132 15.18 1.46 23.54
CA GLY A 132 14.96 1.84 24.93
C GLY A 132 13.90 2.95 25.09
N ILE A 133 12.95 3.06 24.15
CA ILE A 133 11.97 4.14 24.15
C ILE A 133 10.59 3.61 24.53
N GLU A 134 10.05 4.10 25.62
CA GLU A 134 8.67 3.84 25.99
C GLU A 134 7.72 4.73 25.17
N VAL A 135 6.87 4.11 24.34
CA VAL A 135 5.90 4.80 23.50
C VAL A 135 4.51 4.28 23.80
N SER A 136 3.57 5.17 24.06
CA SER A 136 2.20 4.75 24.33
C SER A 136 1.50 4.21 23.06
N PRO A 137 0.61 3.22 23.17
CA PRO A 137 -0.22 2.75 22.05
C PRO A 137 -1.04 3.89 21.42
N THR A 138 -1.44 4.87 22.23
CA THR A 138 -2.17 6.07 21.78
C THR A 138 -1.31 6.92 20.85
N LEU A 139 -0.03 7.11 21.15
CA LEU A 139 0.88 7.85 20.28
C LEU A 139 1.01 7.16 18.92
N ILE A 140 1.20 5.83 18.91
CA ILE A 140 1.29 5.05 17.67
C ILE A 140 -0.02 5.16 16.87
N SER A 141 -1.17 5.15 17.55
CA SER A 141 -2.47 5.35 16.91
C SER A 141 -2.58 6.73 16.28
N ASN A 142 -2.16 7.79 16.97
CA ASN A 142 -2.19 9.16 16.46
C ASN A 142 -1.25 9.35 15.25
N VAL A 143 -0.04 8.76 15.29
CA VAL A 143 0.88 8.79 14.14
C VAL A 143 0.25 8.10 12.93
N THR A 144 -0.41 6.97 13.14
CA THR A 144 -1.07 6.23 12.05
C THR A 144 -2.41 6.85 11.63
N GLU A 145 -3.00 7.75 12.41
CA GLU A 145 -4.24 8.45 12.06
C GLU A 145 -4.05 9.37 10.85
N ALA A 146 -2.91 10.04 10.75
CA ALA A 146 -2.57 10.87 9.60
C ALA A 146 -2.66 10.10 8.26
N ILE A 147 -2.48 8.77 8.28
CA ILE A 147 -2.62 7.91 7.10
C ILE A 147 -4.07 7.93 6.57
N MET A 148 -5.08 8.09 7.44
CA MET A 148 -6.48 8.09 6.99
C MET A 148 -6.80 9.27 6.10
N GLU A 149 -6.21 10.43 6.35
CA GLU A 149 -6.38 11.57 5.45
C GLU A 149 -5.72 11.30 4.09
N GLU A 150 -4.53 10.67 4.07
CA GLU A 150 -3.91 10.23 2.81
C GLU A 150 -4.78 9.18 2.09
N VAL A 151 -5.39 8.24 2.82
CA VAL A 151 -6.30 7.23 2.26
C VAL A 151 -7.50 7.92 1.62
N LYS A 152 -8.13 8.87 2.30
CA LYS A 152 -9.29 9.61 1.77
C LYS A 152 -8.95 10.38 0.48
N VAL A 153 -7.82 11.11 0.50
CA VAL A 153 -7.32 11.84 -0.68
C VAL A 153 -7.03 10.87 -1.83
N TRP A 154 -6.34 9.76 -1.55
CA TRP A 154 -6.04 8.74 -2.54
C TRP A 154 -7.30 8.08 -3.10
N GLN A 155 -8.27 7.74 -2.25
CA GLN A 155 -9.52 7.09 -2.65
C GLN A 155 -10.40 8.02 -3.49
N SER A 156 -10.38 9.33 -3.24
CA SER A 156 -11.18 10.33 -3.95
C SER A 156 -10.47 10.98 -5.15
N ARG A 157 -9.20 10.65 -5.42
CA ARG A 157 -8.43 11.28 -6.49
C ARG A 157 -9.09 11.07 -7.85
N PRO A 158 -8.96 12.03 -8.78
CA PRO A 158 -9.32 11.83 -10.17
C PRO A 158 -8.58 10.62 -10.77
N LEU A 159 -9.24 9.91 -11.66
CA LEU A 159 -8.72 8.77 -12.41
C LEU A 159 -8.63 9.11 -13.89
N GLU A 160 -7.85 8.32 -14.62
CA GLU A 160 -7.81 8.41 -16.08
C GLU A 160 -9.19 8.14 -16.69
N GLU A 161 -9.45 8.76 -17.83
CA GLU A 161 -10.73 8.60 -18.51
C GLU A 161 -10.95 7.19 -19.06
N MET A 162 -9.86 6.45 -19.29
CA MET A 162 -9.90 5.11 -19.85
C MET A 162 -8.88 4.17 -19.22
N TYR A 163 -9.34 2.98 -18.92
CA TYR A 163 -8.51 1.83 -18.56
C TYR A 163 -8.83 0.67 -19.51
N PRO A 164 -7.90 0.32 -20.44
CA PRO A 164 -8.10 -0.83 -21.34
C PRO A 164 -8.42 -2.13 -20.62
N ILE A 165 -7.80 -2.39 -19.47
CA ILE A 165 -8.09 -3.58 -18.66
C ILE A 165 -8.30 -3.15 -17.20
N VAL A 166 -9.39 -3.62 -16.60
CA VAL A 166 -9.67 -3.45 -15.18
C VAL A 166 -9.89 -4.82 -14.54
N TYR A 167 -9.23 -5.05 -13.41
CA TYR A 167 -9.42 -6.26 -12.60
C TYR A 167 -10.20 -5.89 -11.35
N LEU A 168 -11.27 -6.61 -11.09
CA LEU A 168 -12.11 -6.46 -9.92
C LEU A 168 -12.03 -7.76 -9.12
N ASP A 169 -11.48 -7.68 -7.93
CA ASP A 169 -11.20 -8.86 -7.11
C ASP A 169 -11.45 -8.56 -5.64
N ALA A 170 -11.73 -9.58 -4.86
CA ALA A 170 -11.98 -9.48 -3.43
C ALA A 170 -11.04 -10.37 -2.63
N MET A 171 -10.73 -9.93 -1.42
CA MET A 171 -10.00 -10.72 -0.44
C MET A 171 -10.72 -10.71 0.91
N MET A 172 -10.73 -11.86 1.58
CA MET A 172 -11.31 -11.95 2.90
C MET A 172 -10.28 -11.54 3.96
N VAL A 173 -10.69 -10.67 4.85
CA VAL A 173 -9.92 -10.23 6.03
C VAL A 173 -10.72 -10.49 7.29
N LYS A 174 -10.03 -10.76 8.39
CA LYS A 174 -10.67 -10.90 9.69
C LYS A 174 -10.78 -9.53 10.36
N MET A 175 -11.99 -9.11 10.66
CA MET A 175 -12.26 -7.87 11.40
C MET A 175 -13.06 -8.16 12.66
N ARG A 176 -12.84 -7.32 13.68
CA ARG A 176 -13.67 -7.33 14.89
C ARG A 176 -14.88 -6.45 14.66
N ASP A 177 -16.04 -7.04 14.92
CA ASP A 177 -17.31 -6.35 14.92
C ASP A 177 -18.10 -6.78 16.16
N ASN A 178 -18.51 -5.82 16.98
CA ASN A 178 -19.27 -6.07 18.23
C ASN A 178 -18.66 -7.17 19.12
N GLY A 179 -17.32 -7.19 19.26
CA GLY A 179 -16.60 -8.15 20.09
C GLY A 179 -16.30 -9.50 19.43
N HIS A 180 -16.87 -9.78 18.26
CA HIS A 180 -16.64 -11.01 17.49
C HIS A 180 -15.70 -10.78 16.31
N VAL A 181 -14.95 -11.82 15.93
CA VAL A 181 -14.10 -11.78 14.73
C VAL A 181 -14.89 -12.38 13.56
N GLN A 182 -15.18 -11.55 12.56
CA GLN A 182 -15.88 -11.94 11.35
C GLN A 182 -14.96 -11.81 10.12
N ASN A 183 -15.24 -12.61 9.09
CA ASN A 183 -14.61 -12.42 7.78
C ASN A 183 -15.38 -11.34 7.04
N GLN A 184 -14.68 -10.29 6.61
CA GLN A 184 -15.21 -9.24 5.74
C GLN A 184 -14.45 -9.21 4.43
N ALA A 185 -15.14 -8.89 3.34
CA ALA A 185 -14.53 -8.76 2.03
C ALA A 185 -13.91 -7.37 1.89
N VAL A 186 -12.67 -7.34 1.42
CA VAL A 186 -12.01 -6.13 0.92
C VAL A 186 -11.88 -6.25 -0.58
N TYR A 187 -12.49 -5.32 -1.27
CA TYR A 187 -12.51 -5.25 -2.72
C TYR A 187 -11.38 -4.34 -3.20
N VAL A 188 -10.67 -4.83 -4.18
CA VAL A 188 -9.54 -4.14 -4.81
C VAL A 188 -9.84 -4.01 -6.29
N VAL A 189 -9.78 -2.80 -6.80
CA VAL A 189 -9.87 -2.55 -8.25
C VAL A 189 -8.51 -2.12 -8.75
N LEU A 190 -7.95 -2.88 -9.69
CA LEU A 190 -6.69 -2.60 -10.35
C LEU A 190 -6.96 -2.27 -11.81
N GLY A 191 -6.51 -1.10 -12.28
CA GLY A 191 -6.52 -0.70 -13.68
C GLY A 191 -5.16 -0.90 -14.35
N VAL A 192 -5.19 -1.09 -15.66
CA VAL A 192 -4.04 -0.92 -16.55
C VAL A 192 -4.38 0.26 -17.46
N ASP A 193 -3.56 1.30 -17.40
CA ASP A 193 -3.76 2.51 -18.20
C ASP A 193 -3.34 2.34 -19.67
N ARG A 194 -3.41 3.41 -20.43
CA ARG A 194 -3.06 3.41 -21.87
C ARG A 194 -1.59 3.12 -22.12
N GLU A 195 -0.74 3.51 -21.22
CA GLU A 195 0.71 3.29 -21.25
C GLU A 195 1.09 1.88 -20.75
N GLY A 196 0.09 1.09 -20.33
CA GLY A 196 0.29 -0.26 -19.79
C GLY A 196 0.74 -0.28 -18.33
N GLN A 197 0.72 0.87 -17.65
CA GLN A 197 1.06 0.95 -16.26
C GLN A 197 -0.09 0.44 -15.38
N LYS A 198 0.26 -0.13 -14.27
CA LYS A 198 -0.70 -0.67 -13.31
C LYS A 198 -0.98 0.32 -12.22
N GLU A 199 -2.24 0.51 -11.91
CA GLU A 199 -2.69 1.39 -10.85
C GLU A 199 -3.82 0.76 -10.03
N VAL A 200 -3.74 0.81 -8.69
CA VAL A 200 -4.88 0.45 -7.85
C VAL A 200 -5.83 1.64 -7.80
N LEU A 201 -7.03 1.45 -8.33
CA LEU A 201 -8.03 2.50 -8.48
C LEU A 201 -8.77 2.80 -7.18
N GLY A 202 -8.85 1.81 -6.29
CA GLY A 202 -9.46 1.99 -4.97
C GLY A 202 -9.55 0.70 -4.17
N LEU A 203 -9.96 0.88 -2.91
CA LEU A 203 -10.22 -0.14 -1.90
C LEU A 203 -11.60 0.10 -1.29
N TRP A 204 -12.39 -0.93 -1.13
CA TRP A 204 -13.68 -0.85 -0.45
C TRP A 204 -13.81 -2.03 0.51
N VAL A 205 -14.43 -1.78 1.65
CA VAL A 205 -14.77 -2.82 2.62
C VAL A 205 -16.28 -3.01 2.58
N GLY A 206 -16.73 -4.26 2.49
CA GLY A 206 -18.15 -4.58 2.44
C GLY A 206 -18.47 -5.85 3.21
N GLN A 207 -19.63 -5.83 3.89
CA GLN A 207 -20.12 -7.00 4.63
C GLN A 207 -20.76 -8.04 3.71
N GLN A 208 -21.32 -7.62 2.56
CA GLN A 208 -22.00 -8.49 1.61
C GLN A 208 -21.55 -8.21 0.18
N GLU A 209 -21.19 -9.26 -0.52
CA GLU A 209 -20.96 -9.26 -1.95
C GLU A 209 -22.30 -9.27 -2.68
N GLY A 210 -22.48 -8.37 -3.65
CA GLY A 210 -23.68 -8.35 -4.46
C GLY A 210 -23.66 -7.29 -5.55
N ALA A 211 -24.55 -7.40 -6.51
CA ALA A 211 -24.69 -6.47 -7.63
C ALA A 211 -24.80 -5.01 -7.19
N LYS A 212 -25.53 -4.73 -6.10
CA LYS A 212 -25.70 -3.38 -5.56
C LYS A 212 -24.39 -2.76 -5.07
N PHE A 213 -23.55 -3.54 -4.40
CA PHE A 213 -22.24 -3.08 -3.94
C PHE A 213 -21.34 -2.77 -5.12
N TRP A 214 -21.28 -3.66 -6.11
CA TRP A 214 -20.45 -3.43 -7.31
C TRP A 214 -20.94 -2.26 -8.15
N LEU A 215 -22.24 -2.07 -8.22
CA LEU A 215 -22.82 -0.88 -8.86
C LEU A 215 -22.34 0.40 -8.17
N GLN A 216 -22.25 0.41 -6.84
CA GLN A 216 -21.71 1.54 -6.07
C GLN A 216 -20.22 1.77 -6.39
N VAL A 217 -19.39 0.72 -6.36
CA VAL A 217 -17.95 0.80 -6.69
C VAL A 217 -17.74 1.35 -8.10
N LEU A 218 -18.45 0.80 -9.10
CA LEU A 218 -18.34 1.24 -10.49
C LEU A 218 -18.85 2.68 -10.70
N THR A 219 -19.92 3.07 -9.96
CA THR A 219 -20.42 4.46 -9.96
C THR A 219 -19.38 5.42 -9.40
N GLU A 220 -18.68 5.03 -8.34
CA GLU A 220 -17.59 5.83 -7.77
C GLU A 220 -16.43 5.99 -8.76
N LEU A 221 -16.02 4.92 -9.45
CA LEU A 221 -15.01 5.02 -10.51
C LEU A 221 -15.43 5.99 -11.61
N LYS A 222 -16.69 5.93 -12.03
CA LYS A 222 -17.25 6.85 -13.04
C LYS A 222 -17.24 8.29 -12.56
N ASN A 223 -17.64 8.55 -11.33
CA ASN A 223 -17.62 9.89 -10.72
C ASN A 223 -16.21 10.46 -10.59
N ARG A 224 -15.20 9.60 -10.44
CA ARG A 224 -13.78 9.96 -10.39
C ARG A 224 -13.14 10.13 -11.77
N GLY A 225 -13.88 9.98 -12.85
CA GLY A 225 -13.45 10.30 -14.21
C GLY A 225 -13.38 9.13 -15.18
N VAL A 226 -13.51 7.88 -14.75
CA VAL A 226 -13.43 6.72 -15.65
C VAL A 226 -14.65 6.71 -16.57
N LYS A 227 -14.42 6.97 -17.85
CA LYS A 227 -15.46 7.02 -18.88
C LYS A 227 -15.59 5.72 -19.66
N ASP A 228 -14.48 4.99 -19.81
CA ASP A 228 -14.45 3.78 -20.64
C ASP A 228 -13.52 2.69 -20.07
N ILE A 229 -13.95 1.43 -20.18
CA ILE A 229 -13.23 0.22 -19.83
C ILE A 229 -13.42 -0.76 -20.98
N PHE A 230 -12.33 -1.29 -21.57
CA PHE A 230 -12.47 -2.25 -22.66
C PHE A 230 -12.80 -3.65 -22.13
N ILE A 231 -11.99 -4.13 -21.18
CA ILE A 231 -12.11 -5.47 -20.63
C ILE A 231 -12.16 -5.37 -19.10
N ALA A 232 -13.20 -5.93 -18.49
CA ALA A 232 -13.32 -6.08 -17.05
C ALA A 232 -13.12 -7.55 -16.66
N CYS A 233 -12.04 -7.83 -15.95
CA CYS A 233 -11.73 -9.15 -15.41
C CYS A 233 -12.34 -9.32 -14.02
N VAL A 234 -13.25 -10.28 -13.87
CA VAL A 234 -14.01 -10.52 -12.63
C VAL A 234 -13.82 -11.95 -12.13
N ASP A 235 -14.03 -12.20 -10.83
CA ASP A 235 -13.84 -13.52 -10.21
C ASP A 235 -15.07 -14.46 -10.32
N GLY A 236 -16.10 -14.07 -11.05
CA GLY A 236 -17.30 -14.88 -11.29
C GLY A 236 -18.39 -14.76 -10.22
N LEU A 237 -18.34 -13.72 -9.41
CA LEU A 237 -19.41 -13.41 -8.46
C LEU A 237 -20.70 -13.00 -9.20
N LYS A 238 -21.83 -13.44 -8.65
CA LYS A 238 -23.16 -13.12 -9.21
C LYS A 238 -23.41 -11.61 -9.15
N GLY A 239 -24.00 -11.07 -10.23
CA GLY A 239 -24.39 -9.67 -10.32
C GLY A 239 -23.28 -8.71 -10.79
N PHE A 240 -22.09 -9.21 -11.07
CA PHE A 240 -21.01 -8.41 -11.65
C PHE A 240 -21.27 -7.99 -13.11
N PRO A 241 -21.61 -8.93 -14.01
CA PRO A 241 -21.86 -8.58 -15.39
C PRO A 241 -22.95 -7.52 -15.53
N GLU A 242 -24.04 -7.66 -14.78
CA GLU A 242 -25.18 -6.74 -14.81
C GLU A 242 -24.80 -5.34 -14.31
N ALA A 243 -23.98 -5.25 -13.27
CA ALA A 243 -23.50 -3.96 -12.76
C ALA A 243 -22.54 -3.27 -13.74
N ILE A 244 -21.69 -4.03 -14.42
CA ILE A 244 -20.78 -3.49 -15.46
C ILE A 244 -21.58 -3.02 -16.66
N GLU A 245 -22.50 -3.84 -17.17
CA GLU A 245 -23.33 -3.51 -18.33
C GLU A 245 -24.17 -2.25 -18.10
N ALA A 246 -24.69 -2.05 -16.88
CA ALA A 246 -25.46 -0.86 -16.54
C ALA A 246 -24.67 0.45 -16.64
N LEU A 247 -23.39 0.45 -16.31
CA LEU A 247 -22.55 1.66 -16.26
C LEU A 247 -21.57 1.77 -17.41
N TYR A 248 -21.10 0.66 -17.93
CA TYR A 248 -20.13 0.52 -18.99
C TYR A 248 -20.60 -0.51 -20.04
N PRO A 249 -21.68 -0.23 -20.79
CA PRO A 249 -22.33 -1.21 -21.67
C PRO A 249 -21.47 -1.72 -22.83
N LYS A 250 -20.34 -1.06 -23.11
CA LYS A 250 -19.40 -1.46 -24.14
C LYS A 250 -18.21 -2.26 -23.61
N THR A 251 -18.20 -2.56 -22.31
CA THR A 251 -17.12 -3.32 -21.68
C THR A 251 -17.34 -4.81 -21.88
N GLU A 252 -16.30 -5.50 -22.34
CA GLU A 252 -16.30 -6.96 -22.35
C GLU A 252 -16.01 -7.50 -20.96
N VAL A 253 -16.93 -8.30 -20.43
CA VAL A 253 -16.75 -8.94 -19.12
C VAL A 253 -16.06 -10.27 -19.33
N GLN A 254 -14.89 -10.42 -18.72
CA GLN A 254 -14.06 -11.62 -18.80
C GLN A 254 -13.95 -12.28 -17.43
N LEU A 255 -14.32 -13.56 -17.37
CA LEU A 255 -14.11 -14.34 -16.15
C LEU A 255 -12.61 -14.58 -15.91
N CYS A 256 -12.16 -14.37 -14.68
CA CYS A 256 -10.77 -14.59 -14.29
C CYS A 256 -10.41 -16.09 -14.37
N ILE A 257 -9.61 -16.44 -15.35
CA ILE A 257 -9.16 -17.84 -15.58
C ILE A 257 -8.44 -18.42 -14.35
N VAL A 258 -7.70 -17.59 -13.64
CA VAL A 258 -6.95 -18.03 -12.45
C VAL A 258 -7.89 -18.42 -11.31
N HIS A 259 -8.95 -17.62 -11.08
CA HIS A 259 -9.98 -17.96 -10.09
C HIS A 259 -10.74 -19.21 -10.50
N LEU A 260 -11.06 -19.36 -11.77
CA LEU A 260 -11.71 -20.53 -12.31
C LEU A 260 -10.88 -21.82 -12.09
N VAL A 261 -9.58 -21.75 -12.40
CA VAL A 261 -8.64 -22.86 -12.14
C VAL A 261 -8.57 -23.18 -10.65
N ARG A 262 -8.47 -22.18 -9.79
CA ARG A 262 -8.46 -22.40 -8.33
C ARG A 262 -9.76 -23.03 -7.83
N ALA A 263 -10.89 -22.52 -8.26
CA ALA A 263 -12.19 -23.08 -7.92
C ALA A 263 -12.28 -24.56 -8.32
N SER A 264 -11.80 -24.90 -9.52
CA SER A 264 -11.75 -26.28 -10.01
C SER A 264 -10.85 -27.16 -9.12
N LEU A 265 -9.68 -26.67 -8.73
CA LEU A 265 -8.72 -27.41 -7.91
C LEU A 265 -9.18 -27.62 -6.45
N ASN A 266 -10.17 -26.87 -5.96
CA ASN A 266 -10.75 -27.10 -4.63
C ASN A 266 -11.45 -28.45 -4.53
N TYR A 267 -11.93 -29.00 -5.66
CA TYR A 267 -12.57 -30.32 -5.74
C TYR A 267 -11.57 -31.48 -5.90
N VAL A 268 -10.24 -31.17 -5.93
CA VAL A 268 -9.21 -32.16 -6.24
C VAL A 268 -8.29 -32.35 -5.03
N PRO A 269 -8.06 -33.59 -4.58
CA PRO A 269 -7.07 -33.92 -3.55
C PRO A 269 -5.67 -33.44 -3.94
N TRP A 270 -4.87 -33.06 -2.95
CA TRP A 270 -3.55 -32.46 -3.14
C TRP A 270 -2.65 -33.25 -4.12
N LYS A 271 -2.63 -34.57 -4.01
CA LYS A 271 -1.81 -35.47 -4.85
C LYS A 271 -2.07 -35.35 -6.35
N HIS A 272 -3.30 -34.95 -6.76
CA HIS A 272 -3.69 -34.84 -8.17
C HIS A 272 -3.75 -33.41 -8.69
N ARG A 273 -3.68 -32.39 -7.81
CA ARG A 273 -3.83 -30.98 -8.20
C ARG A 273 -2.87 -30.55 -9.30
N LYS A 274 -1.59 -30.99 -9.24
CA LYS A 274 -0.59 -30.62 -10.23
C LYS A 274 -0.94 -31.16 -11.62
N LEU A 275 -1.43 -32.40 -11.70
CA LEU A 275 -1.82 -33.03 -12.96
C LEU A 275 -3.08 -32.39 -13.53
N VAL A 276 -4.12 -32.19 -12.69
CA VAL A 276 -5.35 -31.52 -13.12
C VAL A 276 -5.06 -30.11 -13.58
N ALA A 277 -4.23 -29.35 -12.87
CA ALA A 277 -3.82 -27.99 -13.27
C ALA A 277 -3.11 -27.96 -14.63
N ALA A 278 -2.31 -29.00 -14.95
CA ALA A 278 -1.65 -29.12 -16.25
C ALA A 278 -2.67 -29.38 -17.38
N ASP A 279 -3.67 -30.23 -17.15
CA ASP A 279 -4.74 -30.46 -18.13
C ASP A 279 -5.64 -29.22 -18.30
N LEU A 280 -6.03 -28.55 -17.20
CA LEU A 280 -6.76 -27.29 -17.27
C LEU A 280 -5.99 -26.19 -18.03
N ARG A 281 -4.66 -26.20 -17.92
CA ARG A 281 -3.81 -25.28 -18.67
C ARG A 281 -3.96 -25.43 -20.18
N ARG A 282 -4.13 -26.65 -20.68
CA ARG A 282 -4.34 -26.92 -22.12
C ARG A 282 -5.61 -26.25 -22.62
N ILE A 283 -6.67 -26.19 -21.81
CA ILE A 283 -7.94 -25.55 -22.15
C ILE A 283 -7.72 -24.05 -22.45
N TYR A 284 -7.19 -23.29 -21.49
CA TYR A 284 -7.04 -21.84 -21.67
C TYR A 284 -5.84 -21.42 -22.51
N GLN A 285 -4.96 -22.35 -22.89
CA GLN A 285 -3.88 -22.12 -23.85
C GLN A 285 -4.25 -22.51 -25.28
N ALA A 286 -5.39 -23.13 -25.50
CA ALA A 286 -5.88 -23.51 -26.83
C ALA A 286 -5.95 -22.29 -27.75
N ALA A 287 -5.75 -22.48 -29.05
CA ALA A 287 -5.74 -21.38 -29.99
C ALA A 287 -7.15 -20.79 -30.21
N THR A 288 -8.18 -21.64 -30.23
CA THR A 288 -9.57 -21.26 -30.45
C THR A 288 -10.50 -21.79 -29.36
N ALA A 289 -11.73 -21.29 -29.32
CA ALA A 289 -12.76 -21.75 -28.39
C ALA A 289 -13.15 -23.22 -28.68
N GLU A 290 -13.15 -23.62 -29.95
CA GLU A 290 -13.45 -24.99 -30.37
C GLU A 290 -12.39 -25.96 -29.86
N GLU A 291 -11.11 -25.64 -30.04
CA GLU A 291 -10.01 -26.44 -29.51
C GLU A 291 -10.07 -26.50 -27.98
N ALA A 292 -10.33 -25.38 -27.34
CA ALA A 292 -10.49 -25.33 -25.88
C ALA A 292 -11.63 -26.25 -25.40
N ARG A 293 -12.73 -26.34 -26.15
CA ARG A 293 -13.84 -27.22 -25.82
C ARG A 293 -13.46 -28.68 -25.93
N VAL A 294 -12.72 -29.07 -26.95
CA VAL A 294 -12.17 -30.42 -27.09
C VAL A 294 -11.27 -30.76 -25.92
N GLN A 295 -10.37 -29.86 -25.53
CA GLN A 295 -9.48 -30.04 -24.37
C GLN A 295 -10.27 -30.13 -23.04
N LEU A 296 -11.39 -29.43 -22.91
CA LEU A 296 -12.27 -29.56 -21.75
C LEU A 296 -12.93 -30.95 -21.71
N GLU A 297 -13.43 -31.45 -22.82
CA GLU A 297 -14.05 -32.78 -22.92
C GLU A 297 -13.04 -33.88 -22.60
N GLU A 298 -11.84 -33.80 -23.16
CA GLU A 298 -10.73 -34.73 -22.83
C GLU A 298 -10.40 -34.71 -21.33
N THR A 299 -10.34 -33.52 -20.75
CA THR A 299 -10.08 -33.32 -19.31
C THR A 299 -11.17 -33.96 -18.47
N MET A 300 -12.43 -33.80 -18.85
CA MET A 300 -13.58 -34.41 -18.15
C MET A 300 -13.57 -35.93 -18.23
N LEU A 301 -13.25 -36.49 -19.40
CA LEU A 301 -13.12 -37.93 -19.58
C LEU A 301 -11.98 -38.51 -18.74
N LYS A 302 -10.87 -37.81 -18.67
CA LYS A 302 -9.69 -38.23 -17.88
C LYS A 302 -9.93 -38.18 -16.38
N TRP A 303 -10.68 -37.15 -15.91
CA TRP A 303 -10.88 -36.87 -14.49
C TRP A 303 -12.31 -37.16 -14.03
N THR A 304 -12.88 -38.29 -14.46
CA THR A 304 -14.24 -38.73 -14.06
C THR A 304 -14.43 -38.84 -12.56
N ALA A 305 -13.33 -39.10 -11.80
CA ALA A 305 -13.37 -39.10 -10.34
C ALA A 305 -13.61 -37.67 -9.73
N TYR A 306 -13.44 -36.62 -10.51
CA TYR A 306 -13.62 -35.20 -10.08
C TYR A 306 -14.53 -34.45 -11.06
N PRO A 307 -15.80 -34.85 -11.24
CA PRO A 307 -16.67 -34.27 -12.27
C PRO A 307 -16.91 -32.76 -12.09
N SER A 308 -16.86 -32.27 -10.87
CA SER A 308 -17.02 -30.85 -10.55
C SER A 308 -15.97 -29.96 -11.23
N VAL A 309 -14.78 -30.51 -11.56
CA VAL A 309 -13.73 -29.75 -12.26
C VAL A 309 -14.23 -29.28 -13.63
N GLY A 310 -14.78 -30.20 -14.43
CA GLY A 310 -15.31 -29.84 -15.74
C GLY A 310 -16.63 -29.08 -15.68
N GLN A 311 -17.50 -29.42 -14.74
CA GLN A 311 -18.80 -28.73 -14.55
C GLN A 311 -18.64 -27.23 -14.26
N VAL A 312 -17.59 -26.83 -13.52
CA VAL A 312 -17.29 -25.42 -13.26
C VAL A 312 -16.98 -24.69 -14.58
N TRP A 313 -16.22 -25.30 -15.48
CA TRP A 313 -15.88 -24.73 -16.78
C TRP A 313 -17.10 -24.69 -17.71
N GLN A 314 -17.89 -25.74 -17.75
CA GLN A 314 -19.10 -25.80 -18.58
C GLN A 314 -20.11 -24.71 -18.20
N ARG A 315 -20.38 -24.52 -16.89
CA ARG A 315 -21.31 -23.50 -16.41
C ARG A 315 -20.89 -22.07 -16.76
N ASN A 316 -19.60 -21.83 -16.83
CA ASN A 316 -19.05 -20.50 -17.09
C ASN A 316 -18.54 -20.33 -18.53
N TRP A 317 -18.85 -21.29 -19.42
CA TRP A 317 -18.28 -21.34 -20.76
C TRP A 317 -18.49 -20.06 -21.57
N GLU A 318 -19.70 -19.53 -21.57
CA GLU A 318 -20.05 -18.30 -22.27
C GLU A 318 -19.25 -17.08 -21.78
N GLN A 319 -18.92 -17.04 -20.48
CA GLN A 319 -18.12 -15.96 -19.87
C GLN A 319 -16.63 -16.17 -20.07
N ILE A 320 -16.19 -17.39 -20.47
CA ILE A 320 -14.81 -17.72 -20.80
C ILE A 320 -14.55 -17.49 -22.30
N THR A 321 -15.53 -17.78 -23.15
CA THR A 321 -15.38 -17.78 -24.61
C THR A 321 -14.84 -16.46 -25.19
N PRO A 322 -15.21 -15.26 -24.72
CA PRO A 322 -14.64 -13.99 -25.21
C PRO A 322 -13.10 -13.96 -25.16
N PHE A 323 -12.51 -14.63 -24.17
CA PHE A 323 -11.06 -14.75 -24.03
C PHE A 323 -10.35 -15.28 -25.28
N PHE A 324 -10.98 -16.20 -26.02
CA PHE A 324 -10.38 -16.83 -27.21
C PHE A 324 -10.43 -15.95 -28.46
N HIS A 325 -11.19 -14.85 -28.45
CA HIS A 325 -11.18 -13.86 -29.51
C HIS A 325 -9.88 -13.03 -29.53
N TYR A 326 -9.14 -13.03 -28.42
CA TYR A 326 -7.91 -12.25 -28.30
C TYR A 326 -6.68 -13.05 -28.74
N PRO A 327 -5.70 -12.41 -29.40
CA PRO A 327 -4.38 -13.00 -29.64
C PRO A 327 -3.69 -13.45 -28.35
N ALA A 328 -2.76 -14.42 -28.51
CA ALA A 328 -2.09 -15.02 -27.36
C ALA A 328 -1.41 -14.03 -26.41
N ASP A 329 -0.89 -12.90 -26.93
CA ASP A 329 -0.23 -11.88 -26.13
C ASP A 329 -1.22 -11.05 -25.29
N ILE A 330 -2.36 -10.72 -25.84
CA ILE A 330 -3.45 -10.07 -25.10
C ILE A 330 -4.04 -11.02 -24.08
N ARG A 331 -4.29 -12.28 -24.48
CA ARG A 331 -4.71 -13.31 -23.52
C ARG A 331 -3.74 -13.44 -22.35
N LYS A 332 -2.43 -13.36 -22.61
CA LYS A 332 -1.44 -13.30 -21.54
C LYS A 332 -1.60 -12.06 -20.67
N ALA A 333 -1.81 -10.89 -21.21
CA ALA A 333 -2.06 -9.66 -20.44
C ALA A 333 -3.29 -9.81 -19.54
N ILE A 334 -4.38 -10.39 -20.07
CA ILE A 334 -5.65 -10.60 -19.35
C ILE A 334 -5.49 -11.67 -18.23
N TYR A 335 -4.89 -12.83 -18.52
CA TYR A 335 -4.80 -13.91 -17.54
C TYR A 335 -3.48 -13.95 -16.76
N THR A 336 -2.44 -13.27 -17.20
CA THR A 336 -1.27 -13.06 -16.34
C THR A 336 -1.63 -12.09 -15.21
N THR A 337 -2.59 -12.49 -14.43
CA THR A 337 -2.94 -11.92 -13.14
C THR A 337 -1.76 -11.93 -12.17
N ASN A 338 -0.53 -12.17 -12.67
CA ASN A 338 0.68 -12.02 -11.87
C ASN A 338 0.73 -10.68 -11.14
N SER A 339 0.09 -9.65 -11.73
CA SER A 339 0.02 -8.32 -11.10
C SER A 339 -0.96 -8.29 -9.93
N VAL A 340 -2.22 -8.73 -10.17
CA VAL A 340 -3.25 -8.78 -9.11
C VAL A 340 -2.90 -9.87 -8.10
N GLU A 341 -2.46 -11.03 -8.56
CA GLU A 341 -2.03 -12.10 -7.66
C GLU A 341 -0.79 -11.75 -6.85
N ALA A 342 0.20 -11.06 -7.45
CA ALA A 342 1.37 -10.61 -6.73
C ALA A 342 0.98 -9.55 -5.70
N LEU A 343 0.06 -8.64 -6.04
CA LEU A 343 -0.53 -7.69 -5.11
C LEU A 343 -1.24 -8.43 -3.98
N HIS A 344 -2.18 -9.32 -4.29
CA HIS A 344 -2.91 -10.10 -3.28
C HIS A 344 -1.99 -10.97 -2.41
N ARG A 345 -0.94 -11.54 -2.98
CA ARG A 345 0.06 -12.30 -2.22
C ARG A 345 0.78 -11.38 -1.22
N SER A 346 1.14 -10.18 -1.65
CA SER A 346 1.77 -9.18 -0.79
C SER A 346 0.83 -8.74 0.32
N LEU A 347 -0.44 -8.45 -0.02
CA LEU A 347 -1.46 -8.05 0.95
C LEU A 347 -1.77 -9.20 1.94
N ARG A 348 -1.97 -10.42 1.44
CA ARG A 348 -2.22 -11.60 2.30
C ARG A 348 -1.08 -11.88 3.27
N LYS A 349 0.18 -11.65 2.88
CA LYS A 349 1.33 -11.80 3.78
C LYS A 349 1.19 -10.86 4.97
N ILE A 350 0.86 -9.60 4.73
CA ILE A 350 0.70 -8.56 5.75
C ILE A 350 -0.54 -8.83 6.61
N ILE A 351 -1.67 -9.19 5.98
CA ILE A 351 -2.92 -9.55 6.69
C ILE A 351 -2.69 -10.75 7.61
N LYS A 352 -1.95 -11.76 7.16
CA LYS A 352 -1.64 -12.94 7.96
C LYS A 352 -0.81 -12.60 9.19
N THR A 353 0.15 -11.69 9.06
CA THR A 353 0.97 -11.21 10.20
C THR A 353 0.10 -10.49 11.22
N ARG A 354 -0.84 -9.65 10.73
CA ARG A 354 -1.73 -8.87 11.59
C ARG A 354 -2.77 -9.71 12.34
N GLY A 355 -3.21 -10.83 11.76
CA GLY A 355 -4.29 -11.66 12.29
C GLY A 355 -5.67 -11.05 12.07
N ALA A 356 -6.23 -10.33 13.04
CA ALA A 356 -7.52 -9.65 12.93
C ALA A 356 -7.38 -8.14 13.10
N PHE A 357 -8.13 -7.38 12.30
CA PHE A 357 -8.19 -5.93 12.41
C PHE A 357 -9.20 -5.50 13.48
N PRO A 358 -8.92 -4.45 14.26
CA PRO A 358 -9.86 -3.95 15.26
C PRO A 358 -11.09 -3.28 14.62
N ASN A 359 -10.94 -2.67 13.45
CA ASN A 359 -11.99 -1.99 12.68
C ASN A 359 -11.60 -1.85 11.21
N GLU A 360 -12.52 -1.34 10.40
CA GLU A 360 -12.35 -1.09 8.97
C GLU A 360 -11.24 -0.10 8.67
N GLU A 361 -11.16 1.01 9.40
CA GLU A 361 -10.12 2.03 9.20
C GLU A 361 -8.71 1.47 9.35
N SER A 362 -8.50 0.61 10.36
CA SER A 362 -7.22 -0.07 10.57
C SER A 362 -6.86 -0.99 9.40
N ALA A 363 -7.86 -1.63 8.79
CA ALA A 363 -7.65 -2.45 7.60
C ALA A 363 -7.31 -1.58 6.39
N LEU A 364 -8.05 -0.50 6.15
CA LEU A 364 -7.81 0.43 5.05
C LEU A 364 -6.42 1.08 5.14
N LYS A 365 -6.02 1.58 6.33
CA LYS A 365 -4.69 2.14 6.56
C LYS A 365 -3.58 1.16 6.18
N LEU A 366 -3.66 -0.06 6.70
CA LEU A 366 -2.62 -1.05 6.48
C LEU A 366 -2.57 -1.52 5.03
N LEU A 367 -3.71 -1.76 4.41
CA LEU A 367 -3.80 -2.20 3.01
C LEU A 367 -3.34 -1.10 2.05
N PHE A 368 -3.69 0.16 2.31
CA PHE A 368 -3.19 1.31 1.55
C PHE A 368 -1.66 1.41 1.57
N LEU A 369 -1.04 1.31 2.76
CA LEU A 369 0.41 1.34 2.88
C LEU A 369 1.07 0.15 2.16
N ALA A 370 0.45 -1.03 2.26
CA ALA A 370 0.92 -2.22 1.56
C ALA A 370 0.84 -2.08 0.03
N ILE A 371 -0.22 -1.46 -0.47
CA ILE A 371 -0.39 -1.13 -1.90
C ILE A 371 0.66 -0.12 -2.34
N ARG A 372 0.87 0.97 -1.60
CA ARG A 372 1.95 1.94 -1.91
C ARG A 372 3.31 1.26 -2.00
N GLN A 373 3.59 0.34 -1.09
CA GLN A 373 4.86 -0.40 -1.10
C GLN A 373 4.96 -1.38 -2.28
N ALA A 374 3.86 -2.03 -2.67
CA ALA A 374 3.81 -2.90 -3.83
C ALA A 374 3.93 -2.12 -5.15
N ALA A 375 3.25 -0.97 -5.25
CA ALA A 375 3.25 -0.11 -6.42
C ALA A 375 4.64 0.46 -6.76
N LYS A 376 5.51 0.67 -5.77
CA LYS A 376 6.92 1.07 -6.02
C LYS A 376 7.69 0.10 -6.91
N LYS A 377 7.24 -1.15 -7.01
CA LYS A 377 7.85 -2.18 -7.86
C LYS A 377 7.26 -2.22 -9.28
N TRP A 378 6.22 -1.46 -9.55
CA TRP A 378 5.56 -1.42 -10.86
C TRP A 378 6.18 -0.32 -11.72
N THR A 379 7.41 -0.54 -12.11
CA THR A 379 8.20 0.42 -12.91
C THR A 379 8.14 0.16 -14.41
N MET A 380 7.58 -0.97 -14.80
CA MET A 380 7.48 -1.38 -16.20
C MET A 380 6.03 -1.65 -16.60
N PRO A 381 5.65 -1.33 -17.83
CA PRO A 381 4.34 -1.66 -18.35
C PRO A 381 4.10 -3.18 -18.39
N VAL A 382 2.86 -3.57 -18.59
CA VAL A 382 2.48 -4.96 -18.83
C VAL A 382 3.26 -5.47 -20.05
N LYS A 383 3.78 -6.68 -19.96
CA LYS A 383 4.56 -7.29 -21.04
C LYS A 383 3.74 -7.34 -22.34
N ASN A 384 4.37 -7.03 -23.47
CA ASN A 384 3.77 -7.00 -24.81
C ASN A 384 2.60 -5.99 -24.91
N TRP A 385 2.71 -4.87 -24.17
CA TRP A 385 1.63 -3.89 -24.12
C TRP A 385 1.42 -3.18 -25.48
N SER A 386 2.49 -2.89 -26.18
CA SER A 386 2.40 -2.23 -27.50
C SER A 386 1.58 -3.06 -28.50
N GLU A 387 1.77 -4.37 -28.50
CA GLU A 387 1.01 -5.29 -29.36
C GLU A 387 -0.46 -5.35 -28.92
N ALA A 388 -0.71 -5.36 -27.62
CA ALA A 388 -2.07 -5.30 -27.08
C ALA A 388 -2.78 -3.99 -27.47
N LEU A 389 -2.11 -2.86 -27.32
CA LEU A 389 -2.66 -1.55 -27.66
C LEU A 389 -2.98 -1.42 -29.16
N ASN A 390 -2.08 -1.89 -30.03
CA ASN A 390 -2.32 -1.94 -31.47
C ASN A 390 -3.56 -2.75 -31.81
N TYR A 391 -3.72 -3.90 -31.18
CA TYR A 391 -4.91 -4.74 -31.38
C TYR A 391 -6.18 -4.06 -30.89
N PHE A 392 -6.18 -3.42 -29.72
CA PHE A 392 -7.32 -2.64 -29.24
C PHE A 392 -7.66 -1.49 -30.18
N THR A 393 -6.66 -0.88 -30.80
CA THR A 393 -6.87 0.17 -31.81
C THR A 393 -7.60 -0.36 -33.05
N VAL A 394 -7.32 -1.59 -33.45
CA VAL A 394 -8.00 -2.27 -34.59
C VAL A 394 -9.42 -2.69 -34.19
N LEU A 395 -9.60 -3.28 -32.96
CA LEU A 395 -10.91 -3.72 -32.51
C LEU A 395 -11.88 -2.57 -32.23
N TRP A 396 -11.37 -1.50 -31.61
CA TRP A 396 -12.19 -0.40 -31.10
C TRP A 396 -11.67 0.98 -31.57
N PRO A 397 -11.54 1.22 -32.87
CA PRO A 397 -10.91 2.43 -33.39
C PRO A 397 -11.59 3.72 -32.94
N GLU A 398 -12.92 3.73 -32.83
CA GLU A 398 -13.67 4.90 -32.37
C GLU A 398 -13.46 5.20 -30.89
N ARG A 399 -13.27 4.16 -30.06
CA ARG A 399 -13.02 4.30 -28.62
C ARG A 399 -11.60 4.80 -28.36
N MET A 400 -10.64 4.32 -29.15
CA MET A 400 -9.25 4.76 -29.10
C MET A 400 -9.05 6.19 -29.63
N SER A 401 -9.75 6.57 -30.72
CA SER A 401 -9.61 7.89 -31.39
C SER A 401 -10.21 9.04 -30.56
N LYS A 402 -11.28 8.81 -29.81
CA LYS A 402 -11.90 9.81 -28.93
C LYS A 402 -10.95 10.33 -27.86
N LEU A 403 -9.92 9.58 -27.54
CA LEU A 403 -8.93 9.86 -26.49
C LEU A 403 -7.65 10.54 -27.03
N GLY A 404 -7.47 10.56 -28.35
CA GLY A 404 -6.34 11.23 -29.01
C GLY A 404 -6.50 12.73 -29.30
N ARG A 405 -7.60 13.35 -28.86
CA ARG A 405 -7.88 14.78 -29.15
C ARG A 405 -7.57 15.75 -28.00
N LEU A 406 -6.81 15.30 -27.00
CA LEU A 406 -6.28 16.17 -25.96
C LEU A 406 -4.75 16.08 -25.96
N ALA A 407 -4.12 16.67 -26.94
CA ALA A 407 -2.71 17.06 -26.96
C ALA A 407 -2.61 18.49 -27.49
#